data_4894b183e758f73d155b7151ced9d470
#
_entry.id   4894b183e758f73d155b7151ced9d470
#
_cell.length_a   1.000
_cell.length_b   1.000
_cell.length_c   1.000
_cell.angle_alpha   90.00
_cell.angle_beta   90.00
_cell.angle_gamma   90.00
#
_symmetry.space_group_name_H-M   'P 1'
#
loop_
_entity.id
_entity.type
_entity.pdbx_description
1 polymer ?
#
loop_
_entity_poly.entity_id
_entity_poly.type
_entity_poly.pdbx_seq_one_letter_code
_entity_poly.pdbx_strand_id
1 'polypeptide(L)'
;LASQLCPDVVVVTDLPGRYRHLGLDVRWACDRIAGAGPLAGLEAGLQTIQHDFALLLACDYPFLDPRLLGYMLARPRDYEALVPIWEGRWHPLQAVYARSCLPVVQEALSKGEGSMKALLSRLQLRAVTAQEIRLIDPQGLSLFNLNTPQDLAWARSLPAQRAQGG
;
A
#
# COMPACT_ATOMS: atom_id res chain seq x y z
N LEU A 1 -9.21 9.33 -3.95
CA LEU A 1 -8.62 9.23 -2.62
C LEU A 1 -7.11 9.52 -2.65
N ALA A 2 -6.31 8.74 -3.36
CA ALA A 2 -4.84 8.92 -3.40
C ALA A 2 -4.44 10.36 -3.77
N SER A 3 -5.05 10.94 -4.81
CA SER A 3 -4.80 12.31 -5.26
C SER A 3 -5.23 13.41 -4.27
N GLN A 4 -6.10 13.07 -3.30
CA GLN A 4 -6.49 13.99 -2.22
C GLN A 4 -5.47 13.99 -1.07
N LEU A 5 -4.70 12.91 -0.92
CA LEU A 5 -3.73 12.74 0.14
C LEU A 5 -2.30 13.05 -0.30
N CYS A 6 -1.99 12.80 -1.56
CA CYS A 6 -0.64 12.92 -2.11
C CYS A 6 -0.68 13.70 -3.43
N PRO A 7 0.22 14.69 -3.61
CA PRO A 7 0.28 15.49 -4.84
C PRO A 7 0.84 14.69 -6.04
N ASP A 8 1.56 13.61 -5.78
CA ASP A 8 2.21 12.78 -6.76
C ASP A 8 1.68 11.34 -6.66
N VAL A 9 0.95 10.90 -7.68
CA VAL A 9 0.39 9.55 -7.73
C VAL A 9 1.01 8.77 -8.88
N VAL A 10 1.56 7.61 -8.54
CA VAL A 10 2.13 6.65 -9.49
C VAL A 10 1.26 5.39 -9.51
N VAL A 11 0.75 5.04 -10.67
CA VAL A 11 0.06 3.76 -10.87
C VAL A 11 1.03 2.77 -11.49
N VAL A 12 1.29 1.68 -10.76
CA VAL A 12 2.16 0.60 -11.24
C VAL A 12 1.30 -0.51 -11.83
N THR A 13 1.57 -0.88 -13.07
CA THR A 13 0.86 -1.95 -13.78
C THR A 13 1.70 -2.48 -14.92
N ASP A 14 1.55 -3.76 -15.26
CA ASP A 14 2.15 -4.40 -16.44
C ASP A 14 1.46 -3.95 -17.76
N LEU A 15 0.21 -3.45 -17.68
CA LEU A 15 -0.62 -3.09 -18.83
C LEU A 15 -1.15 -1.63 -18.74
N PRO A 16 -0.29 -0.61 -18.79
CA PRO A 16 -0.72 0.80 -18.63
C PRO A 16 -1.72 1.23 -19.72
N GLY A 17 -1.64 0.66 -20.91
CA GLY A 17 -2.57 0.93 -22.00
C GLY A 17 -4.02 0.57 -21.69
N ARG A 18 -4.25 -0.43 -20.83
CA ARG A 18 -5.58 -0.89 -20.43
C ARG A 18 -6.35 0.16 -19.61
N TYR A 19 -5.64 1.02 -18.89
CA TYR A 19 -6.23 1.98 -17.94
C TYR A 19 -6.17 3.43 -18.40
N ARG A 20 -5.51 3.73 -19.53
CA ARG A 20 -5.39 5.11 -20.05
C ARG A 20 -6.73 5.76 -20.35
N HIS A 21 -7.74 4.95 -20.71
CA HIS A 21 -9.10 5.44 -20.99
C HIS A 21 -9.80 6.07 -19.78
N LEU A 22 -9.29 5.84 -18.55
CA LEU A 22 -9.83 6.42 -17.32
C LEU A 22 -9.49 7.90 -17.15
N GLY A 23 -8.61 8.48 -17.99
CA GLY A 23 -8.26 9.90 -17.94
C GLY A 23 -7.65 10.35 -16.62
N LEU A 24 -6.97 9.44 -15.89
CA LEU A 24 -6.35 9.75 -14.60
C LEU A 24 -5.12 10.62 -14.79
N ASP A 25 -5.04 11.71 -14.03
CA ASP A 25 -3.84 12.53 -13.92
C ASP A 25 -2.85 11.88 -12.95
N VAL A 26 -2.11 10.89 -13.46
CA VAL A 26 -1.16 10.07 -12.69
C VAL A 26 0.05 9.73 -13.55
N ARG A 27 1.16 9.47 -12.91
CA ARG A 27 2.31 8.86 -13.56
C ARG A 27 2.12 7.35 -13.65
N TRP A 28 2.63 6.77 -14.71
CA TRP A 28 2.57 5.33 -14.95
C TRP A 28 3.95 4.72 -14.81
N ALA A 29 4.06 3.65 -14.04
CA ALA A 29 5.24 2.81 -13.96
C ALA A 29 4.88 1.39 -14.36
N CYS A 30 5.82 0.71 -15.00
CA CYS A 30 5.67 -0.70 -15.35
C CYS A 30 6.56 -1.52 -14.44
N ASP A 31 6.02 -2.56 -13.84
CA ASP A 31 6.82 -3.55 -13.19
C ASP A 31 7.55 -4.37 -14.29
N ARG A 32 8.86 -4.45 -14.16
CA ARG A 32 9.72 -5.03 -15.21
C ARG A 32 9.91 -6.54 -15.06
N ILE A 33 9.47 -7.10 -13.94
CA ILE A 33 9.70 -8.52 -13.59
C ILE A 33 8.35 -9.20 -13.53
N ALA A 34 7.89 -9.70 -14.67
CA ALA A 34 6.62 -10.42 -14.75
C ALA A 34 6.57 -11.56 -13.71
N GLY A 35 5.52 -11.58 -12.91
CA GLY A 35 5.30 -12.61 -11.89
C GLY A 35 6.10 -12.45 -10.59
N ALA A 36 6.89 -11.40 -10.42
CA ALA A 36 7.63 -11.14 -9.16
C ALA A 36 6.74 -10.60 -8.02
N GLY A 37 5.44 -10.47 -8.27
CA GLY A 37 4.46 -10.10 -7.24
C GLY A 37 4.58 -8.65 -6.76
N PRO A 38 4.05 -8.36 -5.55
CA PRO A 38 3.94 -6.98 -5.06
C PRO A 38 5.29 -6.29 -4.83
N LEU A 39 6.37 -7.04 -4.67
CA LEU A 39 7.72 -6.49 -4.46
C LEU A 39 8.25 -5.77 -5.70
N ALA A 40 7.97 -6.31 -6.90
CA ALA A 40 8.32 -5.64 -8.16
C ALA A 40 7.50 -4.35 -8.35
N GLY A 41 6.24 -4.37 -7.94
CA GLY A 41 5.41 -3.17 -7.92
C GLY A 41 5.96 -2.08 -6.99
N LEU A 42 6.44 -2.46 -5.80
CA LEU A 42 7.10 -1.53 -4.86
C LEU A 42 8.39 -0.97 -5.47
N GLU A 43 9.22 -1.80 -6.10
CA GLU A 43 10.45 -1.36 -6.77
C GLU A 43 10.15 -0.32 -7.84
N ALA A 44 9.24 -0.63 -8.77
CA ALA A 44 8.87 0.26 -9.85
C ALA A 44 8.29 1.60 -9.33
N GLY A 45 7.47 1.54 -8.28
CA GLY A 45 6.95 2.71 -7.60
C GLY A 45 8.05 3.59 -7.01
N LEU A 46 8.94 3.01 -6.18
CA LEU A 46 10.05 3.72 -5.54
C LEU A 46 11.07 4.31 -6.53
N GLN A 47 11.29 3.66 -7.67
CA GLN A 47 12.12 4.22 -8.76
C GLN A 47 11.47 5.45 -9.41
N THR A 48 10.15 5.48 -9.46
CA THR A 48 9.40 6.49 -10.22
C THR A 48 9.08 7.72 -9.38
N ILE A 49 8.87 7.58 -8.06
CA ILE A 49 8.54 8.73 -7.19
C ILE A 49 9.66 9.77 -7.16
N GLN A 50 9.27 11.04 -6.95
CA GLN A 50 10.19 12.17 -6.79
C GLN A 50 10.41 12.58 -5.33
N HIS A 51 9.73 11.91 -4.40
CA HIS A 51 9.75 12.17 -2.96
C HIS A 51 10.54 11.11 -2.21
N ASP A 52 10.98 11.44 -0.98
CA ASP A 52 11.73 10.52 -0.14
C ASP A 52 10.89 9.37 0.43
N PHE A 53 9.57 9.51 0.41
CA PHE A 53 8.64 8.52 0.93
C PHE A 53 7.47 8.31 -0.03
N ALA A 54 6.98 7.07 -0.10
CA ALA A 54 5.77 6.68 -0.82
C ALA A 54 4.77 6.01 0.11
N LEU A 55 3.48 6.34 -0.05
CA LEU A 55 2.38 5.53 0.47
C LEU A 55 2.02 4.47 -0.59
N LEU A 56 2.33 3.21 -0.29
CA LEU A 56 1.93 2.06 -1.11
C LEU A 56 0.49 1.66 -0.77
N LEU A 57 -0.36 1.60 -1.78
CA LEU A 57 -1.74 1.12 -1.68
C LEU A 57 -1.99 0.09 -2.78
N ALA A 58 -2.34 -1.13 -2.40
CA ALA A 58 -2.83 -2.11 -3.36
C ALA A 58 -4.32 -1.86 -3.68
N CYS A 59 -4.74 -2.30 -4.86
CA CYS A 59 -6.09 -2.03 -5.37
C CYS A 59 -7.17 -2.94 -4.79
N ASP A 60 -6.81 -3.91 -3.98
CA ASP A 60 -7.69 -4.90 -3.34
C ASP A 60 -8.20 -4.51 -1.94
N TYR A 61 -7.96 -3.26 -1.50
CA TYR A 61 -8.49 -2.69 -0.25
C TYR A 61 -9.72 -1.81 -0.54
N PRO A 62 -10.95 -2.34 -0.43
CA PRO A 62 -12.15 -1.62 -0.84
C PRO A 62 -12.60 -0.52 0.15
N PHE A 63 -12.12 -0.57 1.40
CA PHE A 63 -12.58 0.29 2.50
C PHE A 63 -11.46 1.19 3.04
N LEU A 64 -10.54 1.65 2.18
CA LEU A 64 -9.47 2.56 2.60
C LEU A 64 -10.03 3.76 3.38
N ASP A 65 -9.53 3.97 4.59
CA ASP A 65 -9.91 5.11 5.43
C ASP A 65 -8.90 6.25 5.27
N PRO A 66 -9.30 7.40 4.71
CA PRO A 66 -8.40 8.55 4.52
C PRO A 66 -7.83 9.09 5.84
N ARG A 67 -8.54 8.89 6.97
CA ARG A 67 -8.06 9.33 8.29
C ARG A 67 -6.88 8.47 8.75
N LEU A 68 -6.95 7.13 8.54
CA LEU A 68 -5.82 6.24 8.86
C LEU A 68 -4.62 6.53 7.96
N LEU A 69 -4.86 6.71 6.65
CA LEU A 69 -3.80 7.06 5.72
C LEU A 69 -3.16 8.41 6.06
N GLY A 70 -3.96 9.41 6.39
CA GLY A 70 -3.49 10.74 6.85
C GLY A 70 -2.68 10.64 8.14
N TYR A 71 -3.14 9.82 9.10
CA TYR A 71 -2.40 9.53 10.34
C TYR A 71 -1.02 8.94 10.04
N MET A 72 -0.93 7.96 9.13
CA MET A 72 0.34 7.34 8.73
C MET A 72 1.26 8.34 8.05
N LEU A 73 0.71 9.20 7.17
CA LEU A 73 1.48 10.23 6.47
C LEU A 73 2.00 11.33 7.40
N ALA A 74 1.34 11.60 8.52
CA ALA A 74 1.74 12.59 9.52
C ALA A 74 2.80 12.09 10.51
N ARG A 75 3.16 10.80 10.50
CA ARG A 75 4.16 10.25 11.44
C ARG A 75 5.58 10.75 11.14
N PRO A 76 6.43 10.92 12.18
CA PRO A 76 7.84 11.24 11.97
C PRO A 76 8.54 10.25 11.06
N ARG A 77 9.47 10.74 10.22
CA ARG A 77 10.14 9.95 9.17
C ARG A 77 11.46 9.34 9.67
N ASP A 78 11.39 8.58 10.76
CA ASP A 78 12.52 7.92 11.44
C ASP A 78 12.56 6.40 11.18
N TYR A 79 11.99 5.97 10.05
CA TYR A 79 11.86 4.57 9.65
C TYR A 79 12.13 4.38 8.14
N GLU A 80 12.41 3.14 7.74
CA GLU A 80 12.43 2.75 6.33
C GLU A 80 11.06 2.26 5.86
N ALA A 81 10.27 1.62 6.76
CA ALA A 81 8.87 1.32 6.48
C ALA A 81 8.00 1.50 7.72
N LEU A 82 6.84 2.15 7.53
CA LEU A 82 5.76 2.27 8.51
C LEU A 82 4.60 1.40 8.06
N VAL A 83 4.33 0.32 8.81
CA VAL A 83 3.42 -0.74 8.39
C VAL A 83 2.37 -1.01 9.45
N PRO A 84 1.07 -1.04 9.10
CA PRO A 84 0.01 -1.43 10.02
C PRO A 84 0.12 -2.89 10.46
N ILE A 85 -0.17 -3.12 11.75
CA ILE A 85 -0.38 -4.46 12.31
C ILE A 85 -1.81 -4.53 12.83
N TRP A 86 -2.60 -5.45 12.28
CA TRP A 86 -3.96 -5.71 12.71
C TRP A 86 -4.17 -7.22 12.92
N GLU A 87 -4.74 -7.60 14.05
CA GLU A 87 -4.96 -9.01 14.41
C GLU A 87 -3.71 -9.89 14.24
N GLY A 88 -2.54 -9.35 14.61
CA GLY A 88 -1.26 -10.04 14.49
C GLY A 88 -0.70 -10.17 13.07
N ARG A 89 -1.33 -9.54 12.07
CA ARG A 89 -0.90 -9.55 10.67
C ARG A 89 -0.34 -8.20 10.25
N TRP A 90 0.78 -8.21 9.53
CA TRP A 90 1.32 -7.05 8.86
C TRP A 90 0.56 -6.78 7.56
N HIS A 91 0.32 -5.50 7.26
CA HIS A 91 -0.32 -5.03 6.04
C HIS A 91 0.66 -4.25 5.16
N PRO A 92 1.65 -4.91 4.55
CA PRO A 92 2.72 -4.26 3.81
C PRO A 92 2.27 -3.60 2.50
N LEU A 93 1.08 -3.92 2.02
CA LEU A 93 0.48 -3.35 0.80
C LEU A 93 -0.44 -2.15 1.09
N GLN A 94 -0.51 -1.73 2.35
CA GLN A 94 -1.07 -0.46 2.80
C GLN A 94 -0.08 0.15 3.80
N ALA A 95 1.05 0.67 3.32
CA ALA A 95 2.18 1.05 4.14
C ALA A 95 2.95 2.23 3.55
N VAL A 96 3.72 2.93 4.38
CA VAL A 96 4.61 3.99 3.92
C VAL A 96 6.03 3.43 3.85
N TYR A 97 6.70 3.63 2.72
CA TYR A 97 8.08 3.19 2.48
C TYR A 97 8.98 4.38 2.18
N ALA A 98 10.16 4.40 2.78
CA ALA A 98 11.21 5.34 2.40
C ALA A 98 11.83 4.93 1.05
N ARG A 99 12.15 5.90 0.21
CA ARG A 99 12.87 5.65 -1.05
C ARG A 99 14.24 4.99 -0.83
N SER A 100 14.84 5.21 0.35
CA SER A 100 16.09 4.58 0.76
C SER A 100 16.02 3.04 0.84
N CYS A 101 14.81 2.45 0.91
CA CYS A 101 14.62 0.99 0.83
C CYS A 101 14.96 0.40 -0.54
N LEU A 102 15.02 1.21 -1.60
CA LEU A 102 15.12 0.73 -2.98
C LEU A 102 16.29 -0.24 -3.20
N PRO A 103 17.52 -0.01 -2.69
CA PRO A 103 18.61 -0.99 -2.85
C PRO A 103 18.29 -2.35 -2.22
N VAL A 104 17.62 -2.37 -1.05
CA VAL A 104 17.25 -3.61 -0.36
C VAL A 104 16.17 -4.37 -1.16
N VAL A 105 15.20 -3.64 -1.72
CA VAL A 105 14.16 -4.21 -2.59
C VAL A 105 14.78 -4.83 -3.84
N GLN A 106 15.71 -4.12 -4.50
CA GLN A 106 16.41 -4.60 -5.70
C GLN A 106 17.26 -5.83 -5.42
N GLU A 107 17.96 -5.85 -4.30
CA GLU A 107 18.73 -7.02 -3.87
C GLU A 107 17.82 -8.25 -3.65
N ALA A 108 16.68 -8.07 -2.97
CA ALA A 108 15.71 -9.15 -2.76
C ALA A 108 15.20 -9.71 -4.11
N LEU A 109 14.79 -8.83 -5.02
CA LEU A 109 14.33 -9.23 -6.36
C LEU A 109 15.41 -9.97 -7.16
N SER A 110 16.67 -9.51 -7.09
CA SER A 110 17.79 -10.17 -7.80
C SER A 110 18.06 -11.59 -7.30
N LYS A 111 17.67 -11.89 -6.06
CA LYS A 111 17.76 -13.23 -5.45
C LYS A 111 16.49 -14.07 -5.68
N GLY A 112 15.51 -13.57 -6.42
CA GLY A 112 14.23 -14.23 -6.63
C GLY A 112 13.30 -14.20 -5.40
N GLU A 113 13.58 -13.35 -4.42
CA GLU A 113 12.73 -13.17 -3.24
C GLU A 113 11.57 -12.24 -3.61
N GLY A 114 10.34 -12.78 -3.68
CA GLY A 114 9.11 -11.99 -3.96
C GLY A 114 8.29 -11.63 -2.72
N SER A 115 8.73 -12.04 -1.54
CA SER A 115 7.94 -11.92 -0.31
C SER A 115 8.08 -10.56 0.36
N MET A 116 6.97 -9.80 0.45
CA MET A 116 6.90 -8.57 1.24
C MET A 116 7.25 -8.81 2.71
N LYS A 117 6.86 -9.95 3.29
CA LYS A 117 7.20 -10.29 4.67
C LYS A 117 8.71 -10.47 4.87
N ALA A 118 9.41 -11.10 3.92
CA ALA A 118 10.85 -11.24 3.96
C ALA A 118 11.54 -9.87 3.82
N LEU A 119 11.04 -8.98 2.96
CA LEU A 119 11.52 -7.62 2.87
C LEU A 119 11.44 -6.89 4.21
N LEU A 120 10.26 -6.96 4.88
CA LEU A 120 10.07 -6.27 6.16
C LEU A 120 11.11 -6.65 7.21
N SER A 121 11.57 -7.90 7.24
CA SER A 121 12.60 -8.34 8.22
C SER A 121 13.99 -7.71 7.99
N ARG A 122 14.20 -7.04 6.87
CA ARG A 122 15.47 -6.41 6.46
C ARG A 122 15.46 -4.89 6.60
N LEU A 123 14.30 -4.30 6.94
CA LEU A 123 14.10 -2.85 7.02
C LEU A 123 13.98 -2.38 8.47
N GLN A 124 14.34 -1.12 8.71
CA GLN A 124 14.02 -0.43 9.96
C GLN A 124 12.52 -0.14 9.99
N LEU A 125 11.78 -1.01 10.71
CA LEU A 125 10.33 -0.96 10.77
C LEU A 125 9.82 -0.08 11.91
N ARG A 126 8.73 0.61 11.63
CA ARG A 126 7.82 1.16 12.62
C ARG A 126 6.42 0.58 12.39
N ALA A 127 5.80 0.08 13.45
CA ALA A 127 4.44 -0.41 13.38
C ALA A 127 3.44 0.74 13.61
N VAL A 128 2.33 0.72 12.86
CA VAL A 128 1.08 1.31 13.32
C VAL A 128 0.32 0.21 14.04
N THR A 129 0.24 0.32 15.35
CA THR A 129 -0.28 -0.75 16.21
C THR A 129 -1.80 -0.87 16.10
N ALA A 130 -2.34 -2.04 16.43
CA ALA A 130 -3.78 -2.25 16.49
C ALA A 130 -4.48 -1.28 17.46
N GLN A 131 -3.79 -0.83 18.51
CA GLN A 131 -4.33 0.16 19.44
C GLN A 131 -4.48 1.53 18.77
N GLU A 132 -3.48 1.99 18.02
CA GLU A 132 -3.53 3.24 17.26
C GLU A 132 -4.61 3.18 16.18
N ILE A 133 -4.70 2.04 15.47
CA ILE A 133 -5.68 1.82 14.41
C ILE A 133 -7.11 1.89 14.97
N ARG A 134 -7.39 1.25 16.12
CA ARG A 134 -8.72 1.24 16.74
C ARG A 134 -9.25 2.64 17.10
N LEU A 135 -8.38 3.61 17.34
CA LEU A 135 -8.78 4.99 17.61
C LEU A 135 -9.38 5.67 16.37
N ILE A 136 -9.08 5.17 15.18
CA ILE A 136 -9.48 5.77 13.89
C ILE A 136 -10.50 4.86 13.18
N ASP A 137 -10.18 3.59 13.11
CA ASP A 137 -10.97 2.52 12.48
C ASP A 137 -11.14 1.37 13.49
N PRO A 138 -12.16 1.43 14.37
CA PRO A 138 -12.33 0.46 15.45
C PRO A 138 -12.49 -1.00 15.00
N GLN A 139 -12.93 -1.21 13.76
CA GLN A 139 -13.16 -2.54 13.20
C GLN A 139 -12.00 -3.00 12.28
N GLY A 140 -11.05 -2.14 11.96
CA GLY A 140 -9.95 -2.44 11.04
C GLY A 140 -10.40 -2.69 9.61
N LEU A 141 -11.56 -2.16 9.22
CA LEU A 141 -12.12 -2.37 7.88
C LEU A 141 -11.21 -1.82 6.78
N SER A 142 -10.51 -0.73 7.06
CA SER A 142 -9.56 -0.15 6.11
C SER A 142 -8.42 -1.08 5.74
N LEU A 143 -8.16 -2.11 6.56
CA LEU A 143 -7.12 -3.11 6.34
C LEU A 143 -7.67 -4.43 5.77
N PHE A 144 -8.98 -4.49 5.51
CA PHE A 144 -9.58 -5.64 4.85
C PHE A 144 -9.25 -5.65 3.37
N ASN A 145 -8.71 -6.76 2.86
CA ASN A 145 -8.40 -6.95 1.45
C ASN A 145 -9.24 -8.07 0.82
N LEU A 146 -9.55 -7.90 -0.47
CA LEU A 146 -10.34 -8.84 -1.25
C LEU A 146 -9.44 -9.93 -1.85
N ASN A 147 -9.44 -11.13 -1.28
CA ASN A 147 -8.66 -12.26 -1.79
C ASN A 147 -9.54 -13.34 -2.44
N THR A 148 -10.83 -13.39 -2.09
CA THR A 148 -11.75 -14.44 -2.50
C THR A 148 -13.08 -13.86 -2.99
N PRO A 149 -13.88 -14.62 -3.80
CA PRO A 149 -15.24 -14.22 -4.13
C PRO A 149 -16.14 -14.03 -2.90
N GLN A 150 -15.88 -14.75 -1.81
CA GLN A 150 -16.58 -14.61 -0.55
C GLN A 150 -16.30 -13.27 0.11
N ASP A 151 -15.03 -12.81 0.08
CA ASP A 151 -14.66 -11.47 0.57
C ASP A 151 -15.40 -10.37 -0.20
N LEU A 152 -15.51 -10.53 -1.53
CA LEU A 152 -16.26 -9.59 -2.36
C LEU A 152 -17.76 -9.59 -2.04
N ALA A 153 -18.36 -10.77 -1.85
CA ALA A 153 -19.75 -10.91 -1.47
C ALA A 153 -20.02 -10.25 -0.10
N TRP A 154 -19.14 -10.50 0.87
CA TRP A 154 -19.21 -9.89 2.18
C TRP A 154 -19.05 -8.36 2.10
N ALA A 155 -18.05 -7.87 1.37
CA ALA A 155 -17.83 -6.42 1.21
C ALA A 155 -19.06 -5.72 0.59
N ARG A 156 -19.72 -6.36 -0.37
CA ARG A 156 -20.96 -5.84 -0.99
C ARG A 156 -22.17 -5.88 -0.06
N SER A 157 -22.17 -6.72 0.96
CA SER A 157 -23.26 -6.79 1.95
C SER A 157 -23.19 -5.69 3.01
N LEU A 158 -22.06 -4.98 3.13
CA LEU A 158 -21.93 -3.88 4.07
C LEU A 158 -22.72 -2.66 3.59
N PRO A 159 -23.45 -1.95 4.51
CA PRO A 159 -24.13 -0.71 4.16
C PRO A 159 -23.16 0.35 3.64
N ALA A 160 -23.56 1.07 2.59
CA ALA A 160 -22.74 2.11 1.93
C ALA A 160 -22.21 3.20 2.89
N GLN A 161 -22.86 3.44 4.02
CA GLN A 161 -22.44 4.39 5.06
C GLN A 161 -21.17 3.96 5.82
N ARG A 162 -20.80 2.67 5.81
CA ARG A 162 -19.55 2.20 6.42
C ARG A 162 -18.35 2.33 5.47
N ALA A 163 -18.59 2.49 4.17
CA ALA A 163 -17.55 2.67 3.16
C ALA A 163 -17.03 4.11 3.09
N GLN A 164 -17.66 5.06 3.77
CA GLN A 164 -17.33 6.50 3.72
C GLN A 164 -16.93 7.07 5.09
N GLY A 165 -16.42 6.24 6.00
CA GLY A 165 -15.87 6.66 7.29
C GLY A 165 -16.61 7.87 7.90
N GLY A 166 -17.53 7.64 8.82
CA GLY A 166 -18.19 8.72 9.56
C GLY A 166 -17.21 9.60 10.33
#